data_eee809368fae81bd5e8ab34096d8b428
#
_entry.id   eee809368fae81bd5e8ab34096d8b428
#
_cell.length_a   1.000
_cell.length_b   1.000
_cell.length_c   1.000
_cell.angle_alpha   90.00
_cell.angle_beta   90.00
_cell.angle_gamma   90.00
#
_symmetry.space_group_name_H-M   'P 1'
#
loop_
_entity.id
_entity.type
_entity.pdbx_description
1 polymer ?
#
loop_
_entity_poly.entity_id
_entity_poly.type
_entity_poly.pdbx_seq_one_letter_code
_entity_poly.pdbx_strand_id
1 'polypeptide(L)'
;MHPVIILWAHPRSMSTAIERVMRERGDFDCLHEPFLHYYYIERSDRELPHFDSDGDHPTSYADTRDLILRRAQDAPVFAKDMSYYVMPEILQDSEFCRRARHCFLIRNPLRSIMSYYRLDDTVSLDEIGIEAQWRHFEGLQALGIDDALVLEAEAVQADSASAMAAFWQALGLDYRQQALNWERQSTPRDWQYVQGWHRNVSDSSGIRQASTQDSATLRSEFETLCLDAPHLRQYLDHHLPFYRRLKEHSLSRAVADASAR
;
A
#
# COMPACT_ATOMS: atom_id res chain seq x y z
N MET A 1 -19.91 -3.16 -15.83
CA MET A 1 -19.19 -3.17 -14.54
C MET A 1 -18.05 -2.18 -14.63
N HIS A 2 -17.95 -1.29 -13.66
CA HIS A 2 -16.93 -0.23 -13.61
C HIS A 2 -15.52 -0.79 -13.33
N PRO A 3 -14.44 -0.01 -13.58
CA PRO A 3 -13.08 -0.44 -13.28
C PRO A 3 -12.86 -0.68 -11.78
N VAL A 4 -12.02 -1.66 -11.48
CA VAL A 4 -11.50 -1.93 -10.13
C VAL A 4 -10.00 -1.69 -10.16
N ILE A 5 -9.51 -0.78 -9.34
CA ILE A 5 -8.08 -0.49 -9.16
C ILE A 5 -7.73 -0.91 -7.73
N ILE A 6 -6.70 -1.72 -7.56
CA ILE A 6 -6.24 -2.14 -6.24
C ILE A 6 -4.80 -1.70 -6.04
N LEU A 7 -4.57 -0.93 -4.98
CA LEU A 7 -3.25 -0.52 -4.54
C LEU A 7 -2.75 -1.51 -3.48
N TRP A 8 -1.91 -2.42 -3.88
CA TRP A 8 -1.23 -3.36 -3.00
C TRP A 8 -0.06 -2.67 -2.32
N ALA A 9 -0.11 -2.63 -1.02
CA ALA A 9 0.87 -1.95 -0.19
C ALA A 9 1.59 -2.92 0.76
N HIS A 10 2.52 -2.39 1.48
CA HIS A 10 3.03 -2.97 2.72
C HIS A 10 2.86 -1.95 3.85
N PRO A 11 2.85 -2.37 5.12
CA PRO A 11 2.66 -1.44 6.22
C PRO A 11 3.68 -0.30 6.23
N ARG A 12 3.23 0.89 6.60
CA ARG A 12 4.05 2.11 6.68
C ARG A 12 4.65 2.59 5.37
N SER A 13 4.10 2.17 4.23
CA SER A 13 4.51 2.61 2.88
C SER A 13 3.90 3.94 2.43
N MET A 14 3.11 4.63 3.25
CA MET A 14 2.29 5.81 2.91
C MET A 14 0.99 5.48 2.16
N SER A 15 0.58 4.24 2.11
CA SER A 15 -0.62 3.80 1.36
C SER A 15 -1.89 4.56 1.75
N THR A 16 -2.05 4.89 3.04
CA THR A 16 -3.19 5.69 3.53
C THR A 16 -3.21 7.11 2.94
N ALA A 17 -2.04 7.72 2.70
CA ALA A 17 -1.98 9.04 2.04
C ALA A 17 -2.37 8.94 0.56
N ILE A 18 -1.95 7.89 -0.15
CA ILE A 18 -2.37 7.65 -1.54
C ILE A 18 -3.87 7.35 -1.61
N GLU A 19 -4.40 6.53 -0.71
CA GLU A 19 -5.83 6.29 -0.61
C GLU A 19 -6.58 7.60 -0.36
N ARG A 20 -6.09 8.48 0.53
CA ARG A 20 -6.69 9.79 0.76
C ARG A 20 -6.75 10.63 -0.51
N VAL A 21 -5.66 10.68 -1.28
CA VAL A 21 -5.65 11.35 -2.58
C VAL A 21 -6.71 10.78 -3.52
N MET A 22 -6.87 9.45 -3.57
CA MET A 22 -7.90 8.83 -4.42
C MET A 22 -9.32 9.13 -3.95
N ARG A 23 -9.54 9.29 -2.64
CA ARG A 23 -10.83 9.75 -2.08
C ARG A 23 -11.13 11.20 -2.47
N GLU A 24 -10.15 12.08 -2.38
CA GLU A 24 -10.30 13.50 -2.76
C GLU A 24 -10.52 13.71 -4.26
N ARG A 25 -10.20 12.72 -5.09
CA ARG A 25 -10.62 12.76 -6.52
C ARG A 25 -12.13 12.77 -6.68
N GLY A 26 -12.87 12.09 -5.81
CA GLY A 26 -14.32 12.07 -5.78
C GLY A 26 -15.00 11.24 -6.88
N ASP A 27 -14.24 10.52 -7.71
CA ASP A 27 -14.74 9.70 -8.81
C ASP A 27 -14.61 8.18 -8.57
N PHE A 28 -14.16 7.79 -7.38
CA PHE A 28 -14.05 6.39 -6.94
C PHE A 28 -14.81 6.13 -5.65
N ASP A 29 -15.40 4.97 -5.58
CA ASP A 29 -15.79 4.35 -4.32
C ASP A 29 -14.53 3.71 -3.70
N CYS A 30 -14.02 4.32 -2.63
CA CYS A 30 -12.76 3.93 -2.02
C CYS A 30 -12.98 2.98 -0.85
N LEU A 31 -12.28 1.84 -0.87
CA LEU A 31 -12.29 0.81 0.18
C LEU A 31 -10.94 0.79 0.90
N HIS A 32 -10.99 0.84 2.23
CA HIS A 32 -9.83 0.79 3.10
C HIS A 32 -9.58 -0.63 3.58
N GLU A 33 -8.50 -1.23 3.14
CA GLU A 33 -8.03 -2.56 3.55
C GLU A 33 -9.16 -3.61 3.64
N PRO A 34 -9.93 -3.84 2.55
CA PRO A 34 -11.07 -4.74 2.62
C PRO A 34 -10.70 -6.16 3.08
N PHE A 35 -9.48 -6.65 2.80
CA PHE A 35 -9.01 -7.95 3.25
C PHE A 35 -8.39 -7.99 4.65
N LEU A 36 -8.40 -6.86 5.40
CA LEU A 36 -7.89 -6.79 6.78
C LEU A 36 -8.58 -7.79 7.70
N HIS A 37 -9.94 -7.83 7.67
CA HIS A 37 -10.75 -8.73 8.51
C HIS A 37 -10.50 -10.19 8.13
N TYR A 38 -10.38 -10.51 6.84
CA TYR A 38 -10.00 -11.84 6.39
C TYR A 38 -8.66 -12.27 7.01
N TYR A 39 -7.66 -11.41 6.98
CA TYR A 39 -6.34 -11.76 7.49
C TYR A 39 -6.31 -11.93 9.01
N TYR A 40 -6.78 -10.94 9.77
CA TYR A 40 -6.63 -10.94 11.22
C TYR A 40 -7.74 -11.69 11.98
N ILE A 41 -8.84 -12.08 11.34
CA ILE A 41 -9.90 -12.85 11.98
C ILE A 41 -9.88 -14.32 11.57
N GLU A 42 -9.68 -14.60 10.26
CA GLU A 42 -9.81 -15.99 9.75
C GLU A 42 -8.45 -16.65 9.54
N ARG A 43 -7.41 -15.90 9.21
CA ARG A 43 -6.16 -16.45 8.71
C ARG A 43 -5.00 -16.38 9.70
N SER A 44 -4.98 -15.40 10.56
CA SER A 44 -3.89 -15.15 11.50
C SER A 44 -4.38 -15.26 12.94
N ASP A 45 -3.61 -15.94 13.80
CA ASP A 45 -3.84 -15.96 15.25
C ASP A 45 -3.30 -14.70 15.95
N ARG A 46 -2.79 -13.75 15.18
CA ARG A 46 -2.18 -12.53 15.70
C ARG A 46 -3.21 -11.43 15.96
N GLU A 47 -3.14 -10.83 17.13
CA GLU A 47 -3.87 -9.62 17.47
C GLU A 47 -3.15 -8.39 16.90
N LEU A 48 -3.82 -7.62 16.01
CA LEU A 48 -3.31 -6.36 15.52
C LEU A 48 -3.61 -5.25 16.53
N PRO A 49 -2.61 -4.50 17.04
CA PRO A 49 -2.86 -3.36 17.91
C PRO A 49 -3.79 -2.32 17.28
N HIS A 50 -4.72 -1.80 18.06
CA HIS A 50 -5.70 -0.78 17.60
C HIS A 50 -6.60 -1.24 16.44
N PHE A 51 -6.86 -2.54 16.33
CA PHE A 51 -7.84 -3.08 15.42
C PHE A 51 -9.12 -3.43 16.17
N ASP A 52 -10.21 -2.76 15.79
CA ASP A 52 -11.57 -3.06 16.28
C ASP A 52 -12.34 -3.71 15.13
N SER A 53 -12.73 -4.98 15.28
CA SER A 53 -13.45 -5.70 14.23
C SER A 53 -14.86 -5.14 14.04
N ASP A 54 -15.23 -4.91 12.77
CA ASP A 54 -16.61 -4.64 12.37
C ASP A 54 -17.35 -5.98 12.18
N GLY A 55 -18.33 -6.25 13.02
CA GLY A 55 -19.11 -7.50 12.96
C GLY A 55 -19.88 -7.70 11.66
N ASP A 56 -20.12 -6.65 10.89
CA ASP A 56 -20.82 -6.70 9.61
C ASP A 56 -19.88 -6.80 8.40
N HIS A 57 -18.55 -6.68 8.61
CA HIS A 57 -17.57 -6.77 7.54
C HIS A 57 -17.29 -8.24 7.18
N PRO A 58 -17.17 -8.59 5.87
CA PRO A 58 -16.79 -9.94 5.45
C PRO A 58 -15.44 -10.38 6.02
N THR A 59 -15.37 -11.63 6.49
CA THR A 59 -14.13 -12.22 7.03
C THR A 59 -13.54 -13.29 6.12
N SER A 60 -14.26 -13.75 5.08
CA SER A 60 -13.69 -14.70 4.11
C SER A 60 -13.11 -13.98 2.87
N TYR A 61 -12.12 -14.61 2.23
CA TYR A 61 -11.57 -14.11 0.96
C TYR A 61 -12.67 -13.94 -0.10
N ALA A 62 -13.53 -14.95 -0.26
CA ALA A 62 -14.57 -14.95 -1.30
C ALA A 62 -15.60 -13.84 -1.09
N ASP A 63 -16.09 -13.67 0.13
CA ASP A 63 -17.10 -12.64 0.43
C ASP A 63 -16.52 -11.22 0.31
N THR A 64 -15.25 -11.03 0.69
CA THR A 64 -14.54 -9.76 0.53
C THR A 64 -14.31 -9.42 -0.93
N ARG A 65 -13.84 -10.39 -1.74
CA ARG A 65 -13.74 -10.23 -3.20
C ARG A 65 -15.09 -9.85 -3.80
N ASP A 66 -16.15 -10.55 -3.42
CA ASP A 66 -17.51 -10.32 -3.93
C ASP A 66 -18.05 -8.95 -3.48
N LEU A 67 -17.68 -8.46 -2.29
CA LEU A 67 -17.96 -7.09 -1.86
C LEU A 67 -17.34 -6.08 -2.84
N ILE A 68 -16.06 -6.21 -3.18
CA ILE A 68 -15.37 -5.34 -4.14
C ILE A 68 -16.07 -5.36 -5.51
N LEU A 69 -16.41 -6.57 -6.00
CA LEU A 69 -17.08 -6.74 -7.30
C LEU A 69 -18.50 -6.18 -7.32
N ARG A 70 -19.26 -6.33 -6.22
CA ARG A 70 -20.59 -5.71 -6.10
C ARG A 70 -20.50 -4.19 -6.14
N ARG A 71 -19.58 -3.58 -5.38
CA ARG A 71 -19.35 -2.12 -5.39
C ARG A 71 -19.01 -1.61 -6.80
N ALA A 72 -18.24 -2.40 -7.57
CA ALA A 72 -17.90 -2.09 -8.95
C ALA A 72 -19.07 -2.21 -9.95
N GLN A 73 -20.26 -2.66 -9.53
CA GLN A 73 -21.47 -2.56 -10.35
C GLN A 73 -22.01 -1.13 -10.41
N ASP A 74 -21.87 -0.39 -9.32
CA ASP A 74 -22.47 0.94 -9.14
C ASP A 74 -21.51 2.09 -9.45
N ALA A 75 -20.20 1.95 -9.13
CA ALA A 75 -19.20 2.99 -9.34
C ALA A 75 -17.79 2.38 -9.59
N PRO A 76 -16.83 3.17 -10.15
CA PRO A 76 -15.42 2.78 -10.15
C PRO A 76 -14.93 2.55 -8.72
N VAL A 77 -14.20 1.45 -8.47
CA VAL A 77 -13.68 1.10 -7.15
C VAL A 77 -12.18 1.32 -7.09
N PHE A 78 -11.73 1.96 -6.01
CA PHE A 78 -10.33 1.98 -5.61
C PHE A 78 -10.21 1.31 -4.24
N ALA A 79 -9.50 0.19 -4.17
CA ALA A 79 -9.19 -0.49 -2.91
C ALA A 79 -7.70 -0.32 -2.58
N LYS A 80 -7.39 0.03 -1.33
CA LYS A 80 -6.02 -0.01 -0.81
C LYS A 80 -5.91 -1.18 0.16
N ASP A 81 -4.97 -2.09 -0.10
CA ASP A 81 -4.83 -3.30 0.70
C ASP A 81 -3.36 -3.75 0.83
N MET A 82 -3.11 -4.76 1.64
CA MET A 82 -1.80 -5.34 1.84
C MET A 82 -1.65 -6.67 1.11
N SER A 83 -0.57 -6.84 0.33
CA SER A 83 -0.35 -8.10 -0.41
C SER A 83 -0.31 -9.32 0.51
N TYR A 84 0.27 -9.21 1.71
CA TYR A 84 0.38 -10.35 2.61
C TYR A 84 -0.96 -10.80 3.21
N TYR A 85 -2.01 -9.97 3.16
CA TYR A 85 -3.36 -10.40 3.58
C TYR A 85 -3.93 -11.49 2.68
N VAL A 86 -3.62 -11.45 1.41
CA VAL A 86 -4.26 -12.27 0.36
C VAL A 86 -3.32 -13.29 -0.28
N MET A 87 -2.02 -13.19 -0.07
CA MET A 87 -1.06 -14.13 -0.67
C MET A 87 -0.97 -15.45 0.10
N PRO A 88 -0.92 -16.62 -0.56
CA PRO A 88 -0.93 -16.82 -2.03
C PRO A 88 -2.32 -16.96 -2.66
N GLU A 89 -3.43 -16.92 -1.91
CA GLU A 89 -4.79 -17.26 -2.34
C GLU A 89 -5.24 -16.45 -3.55
N ILE A 90 -4.92 -15.17 -3.61
CA ILE A 90 -5.33 -14.29 -4.72
C ILE A 90 -4.84 -14.80 -6.08
N LEU A 91 -3.66 -15.41 -6.15
CA LEU A 91 -3.12 -15.95 -7.41
C LEU A 91 -3.88 -17.19 -7.92
N GLN A 92 -4.68 -17.83 -7.06
CA GLN A 92 -5.56 -18.92 -7.44
C GLN A 92 -6.87 -18.40 -8.06
N ASP A 93 -7.22 -17.14 -7.81
CA ASP A 93 -8.38 -16.45 -8.39
C ASP A 93 -7.98 -15.63 -9.62
N SER A 94 -7.63 -16.34 -10.70
CA SER A 94 -7.17 -15.71 -11.94
C SER A 94 -8.23 -14.83 -12.62
N GLU A 95 -9.51 -15.06 -12.34
CA GLU A 95 -10.60 -14.22 -12.86
C GLU A 95 -10.62 -12.87 -12.17
N PHE A 96 -10.54 -12.82 -10.84
CA PHE A 96 -10.44 -11.60 -10.08
C PHE A 96 -9.15 -10.84 -10.42
N CYS A 97 -8.01 -11.54 -10.54
CA CYS A 97 -6.75 -10.93 -10.96
C CYS A 97 -6.87 -10.22 -12.32
N ARG A 98 -7.50 -10.85 -13.32
CA ARG A 98 -7.70 -10.21 -14.65
C ARG A 98 -8.75 -9.10 -14.63
N ARG A 99 -9.62 -9.07 -13.63
CA ARG A 99 -10.70 -8.08 -13.51
C ARG A 99 -10.20 -6.78 -12.88
N ALA A 100 -9.18 -6.85 -12.04
CA ALA A 100 -8.62 -5.70 -11.35
C ALA A 100 -7.39 -5.13 -12.08
N ARG A 101 -7.19 -3.81 -11.96
CA ARG A 101 -5.94 -3.14 -12.30
C ARG A 101 -5.06 -3.13 -11.06
N HIS A 102 -3.91 -3.79 -11.13
CA HIS A 102 -3.02 -3.92 -9.99
C HIS A 102 -1.97 -2.82 -9.96
N CYS A 103 -1.83 -2.18 -8.79
CA CYS A 103 -0.81 -1.19 -8.51
C CYS A 103 -0.09 -1.59 -7.22
N PHE A 104 1.22 -1.40 -7.15
CA PHE A 104 2.03 -1.70 -5.98
C PHE A 104 2.66 -0.42 -5.45
N LEU A 105 2.52 -0.15 -4.16
CA LEU A 105 3.21 0.96 -3.52
C LEU A 105 4.35 0.42 -2.68
N ILE A 106 5.57 0.81 -3.05
CA ILE A 106 6.78 0.40 -2.33
C ILE A 106 7.41 1.58 -1.60
N ARG A 107 8.09 1.28 -0.50
CA ARG A 107 8.88 2.22 0.28
C ARG A 107 10.16 1.58 0.77
N ASN A 108 11.22 2.38 0.94
CA ASN A 108 12.48 1.91 1.50
C ASN A 108 12.26 1.11 2.80
N PRO A 109 12.69 -0.17 2.87
CA PRO A 109 12.44 -1.05 4.01
C PRO A 109 12.95 -0.50 5.34
N LEU A 110 14.10 0.21 5.36
CA LEU A 110 14.61 0.87 6.54
C LEU A 110 13.56 1.78 7.19
N ARG A 111 12.89 2.61 6.37
CA ARG A 111 11.88 3.55 6.86
C ARG A 111 10.61 2.86 7.33
N SER A 112 10.14 1.87 6.58
CA SER A 112 8.90 1.17 6.92
C SER A 112 9.06 0.28 8.15
N ILE A 113 10.15 -0.49 8.26
CA ILE A 113 10.44 -1.36 9.41
C ILE A 113 10.55 -0.53 10.70
N MET A 114 11.36 0.53 10.71
CA MET A 114 11.49 1.40 11.88
C MET A 114 10.16 2.03 12.29
N SER A 115 9.38 2.48 11.29
CA SER A 115 8.07 3.10 11.54
C SER A 115 7.04 2.10 12.03
N TYR A 116 7.10 0.86 11.60
CA TYR A 116 6.22 -0.21 12.05
C TYR A 116 6.56 -0.60 13.49
N TYR A 117 7.80 -0.96 13.74
CA TYR A 117 8.27 -1.39 15.06
C TYR A 117 7.97 -0.37 16.17
N ARG A 118 8.04 0.94 15.88
CA ARG A 118 7.68 1.99 16.83
C ARG A 118 6.19 2.03 17.20
N LEU A 119 5.31 1.44 16.40
CA LEU A 119 3.88 1.34 16.67
C LEU A 119 3.50 -0.01 17.25
N ASP A 120 4.23 -1.02 16.86
CA ASP A 120 3.99 -2.40 17.22
C ASP A 120 5.33 -3.15 17.26
N ASP A 121 5.89 -3.31 18.45
CA ASP A 121 7.18 -3.95 18.68
C ASP A 121 7.11 -5.49 18.55
N THR A 122 5.91 -6.03 18.39
CA THR A 122 5.66 -7.46 18.16
C THR A 122 5.52 -7.84 16.68
N VAL A 123 5.74 -6.86 15.76
CA VAL A 123 5.66 -7.09 14.31
C VAL A 123 6.46 -8.32 13.87
N SER A 124 5.85 -9.18 13.06
CA SER A 124 6.50 -10.35 12.49
C SER A 124 7.25 -10.04 11.20
N LEU A 125 8.14 -10.96 10.77
CA LEU A 125 8.83 -10.86 9.49
C LEU A 125 7.83 -10.74 8.33
N ASP A 126 6.81 -11.60 8.31
CA ASP A 126 5.82 -11.67 7.22
C ASP A 126 5.00 -10.38 7.09
N GLU A 127 4.71 -9.72 8.21
CA GLU A 127 3.93 -8.47 8.24
C GLU A 127 4.69 -7.25 7.72
N ILE A 128 6.02 -7.32 7.58
CA ILE A 128 6.75 -6.30 6.81
C ILE A 128 6.24 -6.27 5.36
N GLY A 129 5.76 -7.39 4.82
CA GLY A 129 4.90 -7.48 3.65
C GLY A 129 5.59 -7.30 2.28
N ILE A 130 6.88 -6.96 2.22
CA ILE A 130 7.55 -6.63 0.94
C ILE A 130 7.86 -7.91 0.12
N GLU A 131 8.17 -9.03 0.77
CA GLU A 131 8.27 -10.30 0.06
C GLU A 131 6.92 -10.68 -0.56
N ALA A 132 5.83 -10.58 0.20
CA ALA A 132 4.49 -10.86 -0.30
C ALA A 132 4.12 -9.97 -1.50
N GLN A 133 4.52 -8.68 -1.48
CA GLN A 133 4.34 -7.78 -2.64
C GLN A 133 5.11 -8.27 -3.87
N TRP A 134 6.37 -8.67 -3.72
CA TRP A 134 7.14 -9.20 -4.84
C TRP A 134 6.54 -10.49 -5.39
N ARG A 135 6.20 -11.45 -4.50
CA ARG A 135 5.57 -12.71 -4.89
C ARG A 135 4.23 -12.48 -5.62
N HIS A 136 3.45 -11.49 -5.16
CA HIS A 136 2.21 -11.10 -5.80
C HIS A 136 2.46 -10.54 -7.20
N PHE A 137 3.38 -9.58 -7.34
CA PHE A 137 3.77 -9.00 -8.63
C PHE A 137 4.28 -10.06 -9.63
N GLU A 138 5.21 -10.90 -9.21
CA GLU A 138 5.76 -12.01 -10.01
C GLU A 138 4.67 -13.02 -10.41
N GLY A 139 3.75 -13.33 -9.48
CA GLY A 139 2.62 -14.21 -9.74
C GLY A 139 1.63 -13.66 -10.76
N LEU A 140 1.36 -12.35 -10.73
CA LEU A 140 0.54 -11.69 -11.76
C LEU A 140 1.18 -11.79 -13.14
N GLN A 141 2.49 -11.58 -13.25
CA GLN A 141 3.21 -11.76 -14.52
C GLN A 141 3.11 -13.21 -15.01
N ALA A 142 3.22 -14.20 -14.12
CA ALA A 142 3.04 -15.61 -14.47
C ALA A 142 1.62 -15.93 -14.96
N LEU A 143 0.60 -15.15 -14.57
CA LEU A 143 -0.78 -15.21 -15.07
C LEU A 143 -0.99 -14.43 -16.39
N GLY A 144 0.08 -13.81 -16.93
CA GLY A 144 0.03 -12.97 -18.14
C GLY A 144 -0.56 -11.58 -17.89
N ILE A 145 -0.48 -11.07 -16.66
CA ILE A 145 -0.90 -9.73 -16.27
C ILE A 145 0.37 -8.88 -16.10
N ASP A 146 0.83 -8.27 -17.20
CA ASP A 146 2.11 -7.57 -17.29
C ASP A 146 2.01 -6.05 -17.10
N ASP A 147 0.81 -5.53 -16.93
CA ASP A 147 0.52 -4.09 -16.86
C ASP A 147 0.36 -3.58 -15.41
N ALA A 148 0.82 -4.34 -14.43
CA ALA A 148 0.84 -3.94 -13.04
C ALA A 148 1.82 -2.77 -12.83
N LEU A 149 1.37 -1.72 -12.13
CA LEU A 149 2.15 -0.50 -11.91
C LEU A 149 2.87 -0.56 -10.56
N VAL A 150 4.09 -0.02 -10.50
CA VAL A 150 4.84 0.13 -9.25
C VAL A 150 5.11 1.60 -8.97
N LEU A 151 4.61 2.11 -7.84
CA LEU A 151 4.77 3.49 -7.38
C LEU A 151 5.74 3.51 -6.19
N GLU A 152 6.70 4.44 -6.20
CA GLU A 152 7.63 4.65 -5.09
C GLU A 152 7.12 5.74 -4.15
N ALA A 153 7.02 5.45 -2.87
CA ALA A 153 6.64 6.42 -1.84
C ALA A 153 7.61 7.61 -1.79
N GLU A 154 8.89 7.37 -2.01
CA GLU A 154 9.92 8.40 -2.05
C GLU A 154 9.73 9.37 -3.22
N ALA A 155 9.33 8.88 -4.39
CA ALA A 155 9.02 9.74 -5.54
C ALA A 155 7.80 10.62 -5.26
N VAL A 156 6.76 10.05 -4.66
CA VAL A 156 5.55 10.79 -4.26
C VAL A 156 5.87 11.85 -3.19
N GLN A 157 6.79 11.57 -2.27
CA GLN A 157 7.21 12.53 -1.25
C GLN A 157 8.11 13.64 -1.81
N ALA A 158 8.89 13.34 -2.84
CA ALA A 158 9.78 14.33 -3.47
C ALA A 158 8.99 15.33 -4.32
N ASP A 159 8.06 14.84 -5.14
CA ASP A 159 7.16 15.65 -5.97
C ASP A 159 5.83 14.93 -6.15
N SER A 160 4.90 15.21 -5.26
CA SER A 160 3.58 14.56 -5.27
C SER A 160 2.77 14.88 -6.53
N ALA A 161 2.91 16.08 -7.08
CA ALA A 161 2.18 16.47 -8.28
C ALA A 161 2.63 15.68 -9.49
N SER A 162 3.94 15.63 -9.76
CA SER A 162 4.48 14.88 -10.91
C SER A 162 4.30 13.37 -10.74
N ALA A 163 4.54 12.82 -9.55
CA ALA A 163 4.39 11.40 -9.30
C ALA A 163 2.94 10.93 -9.45
N MET A 164 1.97 11.68 -8.92
CA MET A 164 0.55 11.35 -9.06
C MET A 164 0.04 11.60 -10.48
N ALA A 165 0.56 12.60 -11.19
CA ALA A 165 0.25 12.81 -12.61
C ALA A 165 0.67 11.59 -13.44
N ALA A 166 1.90 11.10 -13.27
CA ALA A 166 2.40 9.91 -13.96
C ALA A 166 1.60 8.65 -13.60
N PHE A 167 1.26 8.48 -12.33
CA PHE A 167 0.45 7.35 -11.85
C PHE A 167 -0.95 7.35 -12.46
N TRP A 168 -1.65 8.49 -12.43
CA TRP A 168 -2.98 8.60 -13.03
C TRP A 168 -2.95 8.46 -14.55
N GLN A 169 -1.95 9.03 -15.23
CA GLN A 169 -1.77 8.85 -16.67
C GLN A 169 -1.60 7.36 -17.03
N ALA A 170 -0.79 6.61 -16.27
CA ALA A 170 -0.60 5.17 -16.48
C ALA A 170 -1.88 4.36 -16.23
N LEU A 171 -2.79 4.88 -15.41
CA LEU A 171 -4.13 4.30 -15.17
C LEU A 171 -5.19 4.77 -16.17
N GLY A 172 -4.85 5.70 -17.09
CA GLY A 172 -5.81 6.30 -18.00
C GLY A 172 -6.76 7.29 -17.33
N LEU A 173 -6.35 7.88 -16.20
CA LEU A 173 -7.14 8.84 -15.43
C LEU A 173 -6.66 10.28 -15.72
N ASP A 174 -7.57 11.23 -15.65
CA ASP A 174 -7.26 12.66 -15.74
C ASP A 174 -6.50 13.15 -14.48
N TYR A 175 -5.67 14.18 -14.66
CA TYR A 175 -4.98 14.83 -13.54
C TYR A 175 -5.95 15.74 -12.75
N ARG A 176 -5.95 15.60 -11.42
CA ARG A 176 -6.79 16.41 -10.50
C ARG A 176 -5.94 17.00 -9.39
N GLN A 177 -5.40 18.18 -9.61
CA GLN A 177 -4.54 18.85 -8.63
C GLN A 177 -5.21 19.04 -7.26
N GLN A 178 -6.51 19.34 -7.23
CA GLN A 178 -7.27 19.53 -5.99
C GLN A 178 -7.25 18.27 -5.09
N ALA A 179 -7.12 17.08 -5.66
CA ALA A 179 -7.07 15.83 -4.90
C ALA A 179 -5.78 15.65 -4.06
N LEU A 180 -4.76 16.46 -4.31
CA LEU A 180 -3.52 16.44 -3.53
C LEU A 180 -3.63 17.20 -2.20
N ASN A 181 -4.75 17.87 -1.95
CA ASN A 181 -5.02 18.63 -0.74
C ASN A 181 -6.33 18.19 -0.10
N TRP A 182 -6.37 18.10 1.22
CA TRP A 182 -7.57 17.75 2.00
C TRP A 182 -7.67 18.52 3.30
N GLU A 183 -8.86 18.52 3.91
CA GLU A 183 -9.07 19.12 5.20
C GLU A 183 -8.50 18.24 6.33
N ARG A 184 -7.81 18.88 7.28
CA ARG A 184 -7.30 18.20 8.47
C ARG A 184 -8.46 17.63 9.30
N GLN A 185 -8.20 16.50 9.98
CA GLN A 185 -9.13 15.82 10.88
C GLN A 185 -10.42 15.28 10.23
N SER A 186 -10.58 15.43 8.92
CA SER A 186 -11.62 14.78 8.16
C SER A 186 -11.22 13.31 7.93
N THR A 187 -11.74 12.42 8.79
CA THR A 187 -11.37 10.99 8.76
C THR A 187 -12.51 10.17 8.13
N PRO A 188 -12.25 9.36 7.08
CA PRO A 188 -13.23 8.44 6.54
C PRO A 188 -13.76 7.45 7.59
N ARG A 189 -15.03 7.05 7.46
CA ARG A 189 -15.66 6.16 8.45
C ARG A 189 -14.99 4.79 8.54
N ASP A 190 -14.57 4.24 7.42
CA ASP A 190 -13.89 2.94 7.34
C ASP A 190 -12.47 2.93 7.91
N TRP A 191 -11.89 4.10 8.26
CA TRP A 191 -10.64 4.16 9.00
C TRP A 191 -10.79 4.01 10.51
N GLN A 192 -12.03 4.06 11.02
CA GLN A 192 -12.29 4.00 12.48
C GLN A 192 -11.77 2.69 13.11
N TYR A 193 -11.78 1.59 12.36
CA TYR A 193 -11.34 0.26 12.85
C TYR A 193 -9.84 0.15 13.09
N VAL A 194 -9.06 1.08 12.56
CA VAL A 194 -7.58 1.11 12.65
C VAL A 194 -7.04 2.52 12.88
N GLN A 195 -7.76 3.36 13.61
CA GLN A 195 -7.43 4.79 13.80
C GLN A 195 -6.02 5.04 14.33
N GLY A 196 -5.51 4.19 15.20
CA GLY A 196 -4.16 4.31 15.75
C GLY A 196 -3.06 4.36 14.69
N TRP A 197 -3.29 3.72 13.54
CA TRP A 197 -2.35 3.62 12.42
C TRP A 197 -2.35 4.85 11.50
N HIS A 198 -3.41 5.70 11.54
CA HIS A 198 -3.65 6.74 10.52
C HIS A 198 -3.49 8.18 11.03
N ARG A 199 -3.06 8.39 12.28
CA ARG A 199 -2.90 9.73 12.89
C ARG A 199 -2.13 10.71 12.01
N ASN A 200 -1.03 10.25 11.38
CA ASN A 200 -0.20 11.11 10.54
C ASN A 200 -0.92 11.68 9.31
N VAL A 201 -1.85 10.93 8.71
CA VAL A 201 -2.63 11.40 7.55
C VAL A 201 -3.78 12.26 8.01
N SER A 202 -4.47 11.88 9.10
CA SER A 202 -5.56 12.66 9.70
C SER A 202 -5.12 14.06 10.13
N ASP A 203 -3.89 14.20 10.62
CA ASP A 203 -3.30 15.49 11.08
C ASP A 203 -2.64 16.28 9.93
N SER A 204 -2.71 15.83 8.69
CA SER A 204 -2.15 16.51 7.53
C SER A 204 -3.21 17.13 6.63
N SER A 205 -2.80 18.05 5.76
CA SER A 205 -3.66 18.64 4.72
C SER A 205 -3.16 18.34 3.30
N GLY A 206 -2.30 17.34 3.16
CA GLY A 206 -1.68 16.92 1.90
C GLY A 206 -0.59 15.89 2.15
N ILE A 207 0.04 15.42 1.08
CA ILE A 207 1.17 14.50 1.19
C ILE A 207 2.35 15.24 1.83
N ARG A 208 2.86 14.67 2.93
CA ARG A 208 4.04 15.23 3.61
C ARG A 208 5.28 15.01 2.76
N GLN A 209 6.04 16.05 2.53
CA GLN A 209 7.34 15.95 1.88
C GLN A 209 8.28 15.04 2.68
N ALA A 210 9.23 14.43 1.99
CA ALA A 210 10.26 13.62 2.63
C ALA A 210 11.00 14.46 3.68
N SER A 211 11.30 13.86 4.84
CA SER A 211 12.23 14.49 5.76
C SER A 211 13.58 14.65 5.03
N THR A 212 14.25 15.76 5.24
CA THR A 212 15.60 16.06 4.70
C THR A 212 16.69 15.16 5.29
N GLN A 213 16.30 14.17 6.09
CA GLN A 213 17.19 13.20 6.72
C GLN A 213 17.95 12.41 5.65
N ASP A 214 19.27 12.53 5.69
CA ASP A 214 20.14 11.82 4.76
C ASP A 214 20.16 10.28 5.02
N SER A 215 20.65 9.54 4.04
CA SER A 215 20.69 8.08 4.12
C SER A 215 21.63 7.58 5.23
N ALA A 216 22.66 8.33 5.61
CA ALA A 216 23.59 7.96 6.65
C ALA A 216 22.97 8.08 8.03
N THR A 217 22.26 9.17 8.28
CA THR A 217 21.50 9.41 9.53
C THR A 217 20.41 8.35 9.70
N LEU A 218 19.64 8.07 8.65
CA LEU A 218 18.61 7.02 8.69
C LEU A 218 19.19 5.64 9.03
N ARG A 219 20.34 5.29 8.44
CA ARG A 219 21.03 4.03 8.73
C ARG A 219 21.54 4.00 10.16
N SER A 220 22.13 5.09 10.68
CA SER A 220 22.60 5.20 12.07
C SER A 220 21.48 5.02 13.08
N GLU A 221 20.29 5.61 12.83
CA GLU A 221 19.11 5.41 13.68
C GLU A 221 18.65 3.95 13.67
N PHE A 222 18.65 3.30 12.50
CA PHE A 222 18.29 1.89 12.39
C PHE A 222 19.28 0.99 13.16
N GLU A 223 20.59 1.24 13.01
CA GLU A 223 21.61 0.50 13.74
C GLU A 223 21.45 0.66 15.26
N THR A 224 21.12 1.86 15.72
CA THR A 224 20.83 2.12 17.14
C THR A 224 19.60 1.33 17.61
N LEU A 225 18.53 1.30 16.82
CA LEU A 225 17.32 0.54 17.13
C LEU A 225 17.62 -0.97 17.17
N CYS A 226 18.50 -1.47 16.32
CA CYS A 226 18.90 -2.87 16.29
C CYS A 226 19.73 -3.31 17.53
N LEU A 227 20.22 -2.40 18.37
CA LEU A 227 20.84 -2.76 19.65
C LEU A 227 19.79 -3.34 20.60
N ASP A 228 18.59 -2.76 20.61
CA ASP A 228 17.48 -3.20 21.47
C ASP A 228 16.62 -4.29 20.78
N ALA A 229 16.57 -4.29 19.44
CA ALA A 229 15.76 -5.20 18.62
C ALA A 229 16.59 -5.84 17.48
N PRO A 230 17.50 -6.79 17.79
CA PRO A 230 18.43 -7.34 16.78
C PRO A 230 17.76 -8.05 15.60
N HIS A 231 16.54 -8.58 15.77
CA HIS A 231 15.76 -9.24 14.74
C HIS A 231 15.39 -8.30 13.58
N LEU A 232 15.33 -6.98 13.79
CA LEU A 232 15.01 -6.02 12.75
C LEU A 232 16.06 -6.01 11.63
N ARG A 233 17.32 -6.34 11.96
CA ARG A 233 18.37 -6.49 10.94
C ARG A 233 18.06 -7.65 10.00
N GLN A 234 17.62 -8.78 10.55
CA GLN A 234 17.19 -9.93 9.75
C GLN A 234 16.00 -9.57 8.87
N TYR A 235 15.04 -8.77 9.39
CA TYR A 235 13.89 -8.31 8.61
C TYR A 235 14.34 -7.43 7.44
N LEU A 236 15.27 -6.50 7.66
CA LEU A 236 15.82 -5.67 6.60
C LEU A 236 16.55 -6.51 5.54
N ASP A 237 17.46 -7.39 5.97
CA ASP A 237 18.26 -8.24 5.07
C ASP A 237 17.37 -9.15 4.22
N HIS A 238 16.28 -9.67 4.82
CA HIS A 238 15.29 -10.50 4.13
C HIS A 238 14.51 -9.70 3.08
N HIS A 239 13.99 -8.52 3.43
CA HIS A 239 13.07 -7.78 2.55
C HIS A 239 13.75 -6.89 1.52
N LEU A 240 15.00 -6.48 1.74
CA LEU A 240 15.73 -5.58 0.85
C LEU A 240 15.91 -6.11 -0.58
N PRO A 241 16.19 -7.40 -0.84
CA PRO A 241 16.24 -7.95 -2.19
C PRO A 241 14.91 -7.84 -2.94
N PHE A 242 13.78 -8.10 -2.29
CA PHE A 242 12.46 -8.02 -2.90
C PHE A 242 12.06 -6.56 -3.23
N TYR A 243 12.37 -5.65 -2.32
CA TYR A 243 12.20 -4.21 -2.59
C TYR A 243 13.00 -3.76 -3.82
N ARG A 244 14.26 -4.19 -3.95
CA ARG A 244 15.11 -3.83 -5.09
C ARG A 244 14.53 -4.34 -6.41
N ARG A 245 14.03 -5.57 -6.43
CA ARG A 245 13.36 -6.14 -7.61
C ARG A 245 12.11 -5.34 -8.00
N LEU A 246 11.21 -5.06 -7.05
CA LEU A 246 10.03 -4.23 -7.33
C LEU A 246 10.41 -2.83 -7.84
N LYS A 247 11.46 -2.24 -7.27
CA LYS A 247 11.95 -0.91 -7.67
C LYS A 247 12.44 -0.88 -9.12
N GLU A 248 12.92 -1.99 -9.67
CA GLU A 248 13.30 -2.09 -11.08
C GLU A 248 12.12 -1.91 -12.05
N HIS A 249 10.89 -2.13 -11.57
CA HIS A 249 9.64 -1.96 -12.33
C HIS A 249 8.93 -0.64 -12.01
N SER A 250 9.56 0.28 -11.28
CA SER A 250 8.89 1.51 -10.86
C SER A 250 8.62 2.48 -12.01
N LEU A 251 7.51 3.21 -11.90
CA LEU A 251 7.15 4.29 -12.84
C LEU A 251 8.22 5.36 -12.94
N SER A 252 8.90 5.68 -11.82
CA SER A 252 9.99 6.67 -11.79
C SER A 252 11.14 6.27 -12.71
N ARG A 253 11.47 4.99 -12.76
CA ARG A 253 12.51 4.45 -13.63
C ARG A 253 12.09 4.45 -15.09
N ALA A 254 10.86 4.03 -15.38
CA ALA A 254 10.33 4.03 -16.74
C ALA A 254 10.34 5.43 -17.37
N VAL A 255 10.01 6.47 -16.60
CA VAL A 255 10.07 7.88 -17.03
C VAL A 255 11.51 8.33 -17.28
N ALA A 256 12.45 7.96 -16.40
CA ALA A 256 13.87 8.30 -16.56
C ALA A 256 14.47 7.65 -17.82
N ASP A 257 14.16 6.37 -18.08
CA ASP A 257 14.63 5.64 -19.25
C ASP A 257 14.03 6.19 -20.56
N ALA A 258 12.78 6.67 -20.53
CA ALA A 258 12.15 7.32 -21.69
C ALA A 258 12.74 8.71 -22.00
N SER A 259 13.20 9.43 -20.97
CA SER A 259 13.81 10.76 -21.11
C SER A 259 15.29 10.71 -21.55
N ALA A 260 15.93 9.54 -21.45
CA ALA A 260 17.31 9.32 -21.82
C ALA A 260 17.49 8.83 -23.29
N ARG A 261 16.38 8.58 -24.00
CA ARG A 261 16.34 8.17 -25.42
C ARG A 261 15.98 9.34 -26.32
#